data_0fc71c688060d53f487a00a8f5d437fb
#
_entry.id   0fc71c688060d53f487a00a8f5d437fb
#
_cell.length_a   1.000
_cell.length_b   1.000
_cell.length_c   1.000
_cell.angle_alpha   90.00
_cell.angle_beta   90.00
_cell.angle_gamma   90.00
#
_symmetry.space_group_name_H-M   'P 1'
#
loop_
_entity.id
_entity.type
_entity.pdbx_description
1 polymer ?
#
loop_
_entity_poly.entity_id
_entity_poly.type
_entity_poly.pdbx_seq_one_letter_code
_entity_poly.pdbx_strand_id
1 'polypeptide(L)'
;MRLNLLKIFFIIVTLLYQSTAYSKATDNYEFNHKYLSSYLSALLSYDNQNNDLALKYFNSSKNLLNEHDQFLKKYVFSLVADGQISKAIKYIQYSKNKNNSNFFEVKLLLVLDSLNKKNFVKTSKLLTNLKAFQQNDTYKFIIYETLKSYNKLFLDGIIESPNQNLGKISLITTAFQNCYLNSNKTNSHFINLINSAEGNYSR
;
A
#
# COMPACT_ATOMS: atom_id res chain seq x y z
N MET A 1 63.93 -5.22 37.38
CA MET A 1 63.64 -4.29 36.23
C MET A 1 63.31 -5.02 34.91
N ARG A 2 63.99 -6.16 34.59
CA ARG A 2 63.72 -6.91 33.33
C ARG A 2 62.30 -7.55 33.20
N LEU A 3 61.68 -7.96 34.31
CA LEU A 3 60.36 -8.61 34.28
C LEU A 3 59.21 -7.69 33.87
N ASN A 4 59.32 -6.41 34.18
CA ASN A 4 58.28 -5.41 33.79
C ASN A 4 58.36 -5.02 32.33
N LEU A 5 59.54 -5.03 31.73
CA LEU A 5 59.75 -4.79 30.31
C LEU A 5 59.11 -5.88 29.44
N LEU A 6 59.25 -7.13 29.87
CA LEU A 6 58.65 -8.28 29.18
C LEU A 6 57.10 -8.25 29.21
N LYS A 7 56.50 -7.82 30.33
CA LYS A 7 55.04 -7.63 30.42
C LYS A 7 54.52 -6.51 29.53
N ILE A 8 55.24 -5.39 29.48
CA ILE A 8 54.90 -4.28 28.60
C ILE A 8 54.99 -4.69 27.12
N PHE A 9 56.02 -5.42 26.75
CA PHE A 9 56.15 -5.96 25.39
C PHE A 9 55.01 -6.89 25.00
N PHE A 10 54.59 -7.79 25.90
CA PHE A 10 53.43 -8.68 25.67
C PHE A 10 52.12 -7.90 25.51
N ILE A 11 51.90 -6.83 26.28
CA ILE A 11 50.70 -5.98 26.16
C ILE A 11 50.70 -5.24 24.82
N ILE A 12 51.82 -4.74 24.37
CA ILE A 12 51.92 -4.05 23.07
C ILE A 12 51.66 -5.04 21.93
N VAL A 13 52.22 -6.26 22.01
CA VAL A 13 52.00 -7.31 21.00
C VAL A 13 50.50 -7.73 20.95
N THR A 14 49.83 -7.87 22.11
CA THR A 14 48.42 -8.22 22.13
C THR A 14 47.54 -7.09 21.60
N LEU A 15 47.91 -5.83 21.83
CA LEU A 15 47.18 -4.66 21.26
C LEU A 15 47.38 -4.57 19.73
N LEU A 16 48.52 -4.95 19.20
CA LEU A 16 48.77 -4.99 17.75
C LEU A 16 48.04 -6.14 17.04
N TYR A 17 47.70 -7.22 17.74
CA TYR A 17 46.90 -8.33 17.19
C TYR A 17 45.40 -8.08 17.16
N GLN A 18 44.89 -7.01 17.79
CA GLN A 18 43.43 -6.71 17.85
C GLN A 18 42.89 -5.95 16.65
N SER A 19 43.61 -5.73 15.61
CA SER A 19 43.13 -4.98 14.48
C SER A 19 43.22 -5.73 13.18
N THR A 20 42.28 -6.58 12.92
CA THR A 20 41.67 -6.70 11.60
C THR A 20 40.37 -7.53 11.75
N ALA A 21 39.39 -6.97 12.41
CA ALA A 21 38.04 -7.34 12.07
C ALA A 21 37.80 -6.88 10.63
N TYR A 22 38.22 -7.71 9.67
CA TYR A 22 37.73 -7.56 8.30
C TYR A 22 36.23 -7.78 8.37
N SER A 23 35.48 -6.70 8.41
CA SER A 23 34.10 -6.71 7.98
C SER A 23 34.15 -7.23 6.55
N LYS A 24 33.75 -8.49 6.36
CA LYS A 24 33.51 -9.06 5.06
C LYS A 24 32.36 -8.24 4.49
N ALA A 25 32.68 -7.24 3.69
CA ALA A 25 31.70 -6.56 2.86
C ALA A 25 31.14 -7.64 1.92
N THR A 26 30.02 -8.22 2.35
CA THR A 26 29.22 -9.08 1.51
C THR A 26 28.60 -8.21 0.46
N ASP A 27 28.94 -8.51 -0.76
CA ASP A 27 28.40 -7.99 -2.02
C ASP A 27 28.59 -6.49 -2.27
N ASN A 28 29.23 -6.22 -3.39
CA ASN A 28 29.47 -4.93 -4.02
C ASN A 28 28.19 -4.19 -4.41
N TYR A 29 27.32 -3.86 -3.45
CA TYR A 29 26.38 -2.78 -3.60
C TYR A 29 27.15 -1.50 -3.30
N GLU A 30 27.59 -0.83 -4.34
CA GLU A 30 28.12 0.53 -4.23
C GLU A 30 27.06 1.39 -3.57
N PHE A 31 27.17 1.59 -2.26
CA PHE A 31 26.28 2.46 -1.50
C PHE A 31 26.38 3.88 -2.05
N ASN A 32 25.43 4.26 -2.87
CA ASN A 32 25.42 5.57 -3.50
C ASN A 32 24.70 6.57 -2.60
N HIS A 33 25.48 7.38 -1.87
CA HIS A 33 24.99 8.43 -0.97
C HIS A 33 23.98 9.36 -1.64
N LYS A 34 24.09 9.60 -2.95
CA LYS A 34 23.20 10.45 -3.72
C LYS A 34 21.78 9.89 -3.77
N TYR A 35 21.63 8.57 -3.94
CA TYR A 35 20.30 7.94 -3.95
C TYR A 35 19.66 8.00 -2.58
N LEU A 36 20.41 7.77 -1.52
CA LEU A 36 19.89 7.87 -0.15
C LEU A 36 19.50 9.32 0.19
N SER A 37 20.33 10.29 -0.13
CA SER A 37 20.02 11.71 0.08
C SER A 37 18.76 12.12 -0.68
N SER A 38 18.63 11.71 -1.95
CA SER A 38 17.40 11.96 -2.73
C SER A 38 16.19 11.28 -2.12
N TYR A 39 16.33 10.05 -1.61
CA TYR A 39 15.23 9.35 -0.96
C TYR A 39 14.77 10.05 0.32
N LEU A 40 15.70 10.48 1.18
CA LEU A 40 15.37 11.24 2.39
C LEU A 40 14.69 12.58 2.05
N SER A 41 15.16 13.27 1.02
CA SER A 41 14.52 14.49 0.51
C SER A 41 13.11 14.21 -0.02
N ALA A 42 12.90 13.05 -0.67
CA ALA A 42 11.58 12.62 -1.11
C ALA A 42 10.63 12.40 0.06
N LEU A 43 11.08 11.73 1.12
CA LEU A 43 10.28 11.50 2.34
C LEU A 43 9.88 12.82 3.00
N LEU A 44 10.82 13.73 3.19
CA LEU A 44 10.55 15.05 3.77
C LEU A 44 9.54 15.86 2.93
N SER A 45 9.71 15.84 1.60
CA SER A 45 8.78 16.52 0.69
C SER A 45 7.39 15.89 0.74
N TYR A 46 7.31 14.56 0.79
CA TYR A 46 6.07 13.81 0.92
C TYR A 46 5.34 14.13 2.22
N ASP A 47 6.04 14.13 3.36
CA ASP A 47 5.46 14.40 4.67
C ASP A 47 5.02 15.88 4.80
N ASN A 48 5.68 16.78 4.07
CA ASN A 48 5.28 18.19 3.92
C ASN A 48 4.20 18.42 2.85
N GLN A 49 3.58 17.35 2.32
CA GLN A 49 2.53 17.40 1.28
C GLN A 49 2.95 18.07 -0.03
N ASN A 50 4.24 18.24 -0.27
CA ASN A 50 4.78 18.74 -1.54
C ASN A 50 5.04 17.57 -2.50
N ASN A 51 3.96 17.12 -3.17
CA ASN A 51 3.99 15.92 -3.98
C ASN A 51 4.89 16.03 -5.22
N ASP A 52 4.94 17.20 -5.87
CA ASP A 52 5.78 17.43 -7.05
C ASP A 52 7.26 17.25 -6.72
N LEU A 53 7.68 17.85 -5.61
CA LEU A 53 9.06 17.75 -5.15
C LEU A 53 9.38 16.33 -4.66
N ALA A 54 8.43 15.68 -3.98
CA ALA A 54 8.55 14.28 -3.56
C ALA A 54 8.77 13.37 -4.78
N LEU A 55 7.96 13.50 -5.83
CA LEU A 55 8.10 12.74 -7.08
C LEU A 55 9.44 12.98 -7.78
N LYS A 56 9.90 14.24 -7.82
CA LYS A 56 11.22 14.57 -8.38
C LYS A 56 12.33 13.79 -7.68
N TYR A 57 12.33 13.78 -6.35
CA TYR A 57 13.33 13.09 -5.55
C TYR A 57 13.17 11.56 -5.57
N PHE A 58 11.95 11.01 -5.53
CA PHE A 58 11.73 9.58 -5.72
C PHE A 58 12.23 9.11 -7.10
N ASN A 59 11.98 9.90 -8.15
CA ASN A 59 12.50 9.59 -9.49
C ASN A 59 14.04 9.55 -9.54
N SER A 60 14.72 10.39 -8.78
CA SER A 60 16.18 10.42 -8.70
C SER A 60 16.76 9.27 -7.87
N SER A 61 15.95 8.63 -7.02
CA SER A 61 16.35 7.54 -6.13
C SER A 61 15.74 6.17 -6.49
N LYS A 62 15.25 6.00 -7.72
CA LYS A 62 14.57 4.77 -8.16
C LYS A 62 15.39 3.48 -8.01
N ASN A 63 16.70 3.57 -7.96
CA ASN A 63 17.58 2.41 -7.74
C ASN A 63 17.30 1.74 -6.39
N LEU A 64 16.74 2.49 -5.41
CA LEU A 64 16.35 1.97 -4.10
C LEU A 64 14.98 1.28 -4.07
N LEU A 65 14.25 1.24 -5.18
CA LEU A 65 12.89 0.71 -5.25
C LEU A 65 12.78 -0.75 -4.81
N ASN A 66 13.80 -1.55 -5.10
CA ASN A 66 13.83 -2.96 -4.70
C ASN A 66 14.61 -3.23 -3.41
N GLU A 67 15.32 -2.21 -2.90
CA GLU A 67 16.21 -2.32 -1.75
C GLU A 67 15.54 -1.87 -0.44
N HIS A 68 14.51 -1.03 -0.54
CA HIS A 68 13.87 -0.45 0.64
C HIS A 68 12.36 -0.68 0.63
N ASP A 69 11.85 -1.39 1.64
CA ASP A 69 10.45 -1.83 1.72
C ASP A 69 9.44 -0.69 1.63
N GLN A 70 9.71 0.44 2.26
CA GLN A 70 8.80 1.60 2.28
C GLN A 70 8.88 2.47 1.02
N PHE A 71 9.92 2.32 0.20
CA PHE A 71 10.12 3.14 -0.99
C PHE A 71 8.95 2.98 -1.97
N LEU A 72 8.63 1.75 -2.33
CA LEU A 72 7.56 1.47 -3.29
C LEU A 72 6.21 2.05 -2.82
N LYS A 73 5.89 1.89 -1.53
CA LYS A 73 4.63 2.39 -0.96
C LYS A 73 4.49 3.90 -1.12
N LYS A 74 5.48 4.66 -0.64
CA LYS A 74 5.46 6.13 -0.68
C LYS A 74 5.52 6.66 -2.12
N TYR A 75 6.33 6.03 -2.98
CA TYR A 75 6.42 6.39 -4.39
C TYR A 75 5.10 6.15 -5.15
N VAL A 76 4.46 4.99 -4.93
CA VAL A 76 3.15 4.68 -5.50
C VAL A 76 2.11 5.71 -5.06
N PHE A 77 2.08 6.08 -3.78
CA PHE A 77 1.16 7.09 -3.29
C PHE A 77 1.38 8.46 -3.94
N SER A 78 2.64 8.87 -4.08
CA SER A 78 2.97 10.11 -4.78
C SER A 78 2.54 10.09 -6.25
N LEU A 79 2.72 8.95 -6.94
CA LEU A 79 2.26 8.79 -8.32
C LEU A 79 0.73 8.84 -8.44
N VAL A 80 0.01 8.23 -7.49
CA VAL A 80 -1.46 8.27 -7.47
C VAL A 80 -1.97 9.67 -7.18
N ALA A 81 -1.36 10.39 -6.23
CA ALA A 81 -1.70 11.77 -5.91
C ALA A 81 -1.47 12.73 -7.09
N ASP A 82 -0.49 12.42 -7.95
CA ASP A 82 -0.20 13.16 -9.20
C ASP A 82 -1.02 12.68 -10.41
N GLY A 83 -1.97 11.77 -10.22
CA GLY A 83 -2.80 11.22 -11.31
C GLY A 83 -2.08 10.21 -12.22
N GLN A 84 -0.81 9.86 -11.94
CA GLN A 84 -0.02 8.91 -12.74
C GLN A 84 -0.35 7.44 -12.40
N ILE A 85 -1.64 7.09 -12.39
CA ILE A 85 -2.15 5.78 -11.94
C ILE A 85 -1.56 4.61 -12.74
N SER A 86 -1.52 4.73 -14.06
CA SER A 86 -0.98 3.67 -14.93
C SER A 86 0.50 3.38 -14.64
N LYS A 87 1.26 4.41 -14.30
CA LYS A 87 2.67 4.29 -13.94
C LYS A 87 2.84 3.66 -12.55
N ALA A 88 2.00 4.04 -11.59
CA ALA A 88 1.95 3.41 -10.27
C ALA A 88 1.70 1.90 -10.37
N ILE A 89 0.69 1.50 -11.14
CA ILE A 89 0.36 0.07 -11.38
C ILE A 89 1.53 -0.66 -12.02
N LYS A 90 2.20 -0.05 -13.01
CA LYS A 90 3.37 -0.64 -13.64
C LYS A 90 4.49 -0.91 -12.63
N TYR A 91 4.81 0.03 -11.74
CA TYR A 91 5.83 -0.18 -10.71
C TYR A 91 5.44 -1.29 -9.71
N ILE A 92 4.16 -1.36 -9.32
CA ILE A 92 3.66 -2.44 -8.46
C ILE A 92 3.84 -3.82 -9.13
N GLN A 93 3.52 -3.93 -10.42
CA GLN A 93 3.59 -5.21 -11.15
C GLN A 93 5.03 -5.66 -11.41
N TYR A 94 5.94 -4.73 -11.62
CA TYR A 94 7.35 -5.01 -11.91
C TYR A 94 8.25 -5.05 -10.68
N SER A 95 7.73 -4.78 -9.49
CA SER A 95 8.50 -4.91 -8.25
C SER A 95 8.96 -6.35 -8.06
N LYS A 96 10.28 -6.54 -8.00
CA LYS A 96 10.92 -7.85 -7.79
C LYS A 96 10.66 -8.39 -6.39
N ASN A 97 10.57 -7.52 -5.41
CA ASN A 97 10.31 -7.90 -4.03
C ASN A 97 8.80 -7.88 -3.75
N LYS A 98 8.20 -9.07 -3.68
CA LYS A 98 6.77 -9.24 -3.39
C LYS A 98 6.36 -8.68 -2.03
N ASN A 99 7.26 -8.63 -1.06
CA ASN A 99 6.99 -8.08 0.27
C ASN A 99 6.76 -6.56 0.18
N ASN A 100 7.52 -5.86 -0.67
CA ASN A 100 7.40 -4.41 -0.87
C ASN A 100 6.07 -4.00 -1.51
N SER A 101 5.34 -4.92 -2.13
CA SER A 101 4.01 -4.69 -2.70
C SER A 101 2.88 -5.29 -1.86
N ASN A 102 3.16 -5.79 -0.65
CA ASN A 102 2.16 -6.45 0.20
C ASN A 102 1.50 -5.48 1.19
N PHE A 103 0.98 -4.37 0.68
CA PHE A 103 0.19 -3.40 1.44
C PHE A 103 -1.26 -3.39 0.96
N PHE A 104 -2.18 -3.10 1.86
CA PHE A 104 -3.62 -3.03 1.54
C PHE A 104 -3.89 -2.07 0.39
N GLU A 105 -3.35 -0.86 0.44
CA GLU A 105 -3.61 0.21 -0.52
C GLU A 105 -3.07 -0.14 -1.93
N VAL A 106 -1.93 -0.84 -1.99
CA VAL A 106 -1.37 -1.33 -3.26
C VAL A 106 -2.26 -2.42 -3.86
N LYS A 107 -2.74 -3.36 -3.04
CA LYS A 107 -3.70 -4.39 -3.51
C LYS A 107 -5.03 -3.77 -3.91
N LEU A 108 -5.52 -2.79 -3.16
CA LEU A 108 -6.73 -2.03 -3.49
C LEU A 108 -6.61 -1.35 -4.86
N LEU A 109 -5.48 -0.69 -5.13
CA LEU A 109 -5.25 -0.03 -6.42
C LEU A 109 -5.33 -1.03 -7.60
N LEU A 110 -4.80 -2.23 -7.44
CA LEU A 110 -4.89 -3.28 -8.47
C LEU A 110 -6.33 -3.78 -8.66
N VAL A 111 -7.11 -3.88 -7.59
CA VAL A 111 -8.54 -4.24 -7.64
C VAL A 111 -9.32 -3.16 -8.40
N LEU A 112 -9.11 -1.88 -8.06
CA LEU A 112 -9.78 -0.75 -8.70
C LEU A 112 -9.42 -0.64 -10.19
N ASP A 113 -8.15 -0.85 -10.56
CA ASP A 113 -7.72 -0.89 -11.97
C ASP A 113 -8.41 -2.02 -12.74
N SER A 114 -8.52 -3.20 -12.13
CA SER A 114 -9.19 -4.35 -12.74
C SER A 114 -10.70 -4.11 -12.94
N LEU A 115 -11.37 -3.49 -11.95
CA LEU A 115 -12.76 -3.07 -12.04
C LEU A 115 -12.96 -2.03 -13.14
N ASN A 116 -12.12 -1.01 -13.18
CA ASN A 116 -12.19 0.04 -14.21
C ASN A 116 -12.03 -0.55 -15.64
N LYS A 117 -11.21 -1.58 -15.78
CA LYS A 117 -11.03 -2.33 -17.03
C LYS A 117 -12.14 -3.36 -17.30
N LYS A 118 -13.16 -3.41 -16.44
CA LYS A 118 -14.28 -4.37 -16.52
C LYS A 118 -13.84 -5.85 -16.54
N ASN A 119 -12.68 -6.15 -15.95
CA ASN A 119 -12.18 -7.52 -15.85
C ASN A 119 -12.60 -8.14 -14.51
N PHE A 120 -13.88 -8.46 -14.38
CA PHE A 120 -14.50 -8.92 -13.13
C PHE A 120 -13.96 -10.27 -12.63
N VAL A 121 -13.58 -11.16 -13.55
CA VAL A 121 -12.95 -12.46 -13.20
C VAL A 121 -11.57 -12.22 -12.55
N LYS A 122 -10.75 -11.34 -13.13
CA LYS A 122 -9.47 -10.96 -12.53
C LYS A 122 -9.67 -10.25 -11.20
N THR A 123 -10.69 -9.39 -11.10
CA THR A 123 -11.06 -8.69 -9.87
C THR A 123 -11.37 -9.65 -8.74
N SER A 124 -12.13 -10.73 -8.99
CA SER A 124 -12.40 -11.77 -8.00
C SER A 124 -11.11 -12.38 -7.43
N LYS A 125 -10.13 -12.67 -8.30
CA LYS A 125 -8.83 -13.20 -7.86
C LYS A 125 -8.03 -12.18 -7.04
N LEU A 126 -8.08 -10.90 -7.39
CA LEU A 126 -7.39 -9.84 -6.64
C LEU A 126 -8.05 -9.57 -5.29
N LEU A 127 -9.37 -9.68 -5.20
CA LEU A 127 -10.12 -9.56 -3.95
C LEU A 127 -9.72 -10.64 -2.94
N THR A 128 -9.38 -11.86 -3.34
CA THR A 128 -8.89 -12.88 -2.40
C THR A 128 -7.61 -12.44 -1.69
N ASN A 129 -6.72 -11.73 -2.39
CA ASN A 129 -5.52 -11.17 -1.78
C ASN A 129 -5.82 -10.00 -0.83
N LEU A 130 -6.86 -9.23 -1.11
CA LEU A 130 -7.29 -8.10 -0.28
C LEU A 130 -7.94 -8.59 1.02
N LYS A 131 -8.58 -9.75 1.00
CA LYS A 131 -9.25 -10.37 2.16
C LYS A 131 -8.33 -10.52 3.37
N ALA A 132 -7.05 -10.80 3.17
CA ALA A 132 -6.09 -11.01 4.25
C ALA A 132 -5.88 -9.75 5.13
N PHE A 133 -6.20 -8.56 4.63
CA PHE A 133 -5.99 -7.29 5.32
C PHE A 133 -7.21 -6.79 6.11
N GLN A 134 -8.37 -7.44 6.00
CA GLN A 134 -9.59 -6.98 6.68
C GLN A 134 -9.65 -7.31 8.18
N GLN A 135 -8.78 -8.22 8.66
CA GLN A 135 -8.76 -8.62 10.06
C GLN A 135 -8.37 -7.43 10.96
N ASN A 136 -9.19 -7.15 11.96
CA ASN A 136 -8.98 -6.09 12.95
C ASN A 136 -8.97 -4.65 12.41
N ASP A 137 -9.46 -4.42 11.19
CA ASP A 137 -9.53 -3.08 10.59
C ASP A 137 -10.90 -2.89 9.92
N THR A 138 -11.77 -2.13 10.59
CA THR A 138 -13.15 -1.89 10.15
C THR A 138 -13.22 -1.22 8.78
N TYR A 139 -12.31 -0.27 8.48
CA TYR A 139 -12.33 0.41 7.19
C TYR A 139 -11.94 -0.53 6.04
N LYS A 140 -10.92 -1.36 6.24
CA LYS A 140 -10.50 -2.34 5.24
C LYS A 140 -11.57 -3.40 5.01
N PHE A 141 -12.25 -3.82 6.07
CA PHE A 141 -13.39 -4.72 5.99
C PHE A 141 -14.53 -4.11 5.14
N ILE A 142 -14.93 -2.87 5.43
CA ILE A 142 -16.00 -2.17 4.69
C ILE A 142 -15.63 -2.04 3.21
N ILE A 143 -14.42 -1.60 2.90
CA ILE A 143 -13.94 -1.45 1.51
C ILE A 143 -13.97 -2.80 0.80
N TYR A 144 -13.44 -3.84 1.43
CA TYR A 144 -13.40 -5.19 0.86
C TYR A 144 -14.82 -5.72 0.55
N GLU A 145 -15.72 -5.70 1.52
CA GLU A 145 -17.08 -6.24 1.34
C GLU A 145 -17.87 -5.43 0.29
N THR A 146 -17.71 -4.11 0.28
CA THR A 146 -18.34 -3.25 -0.73
C THR A 146 -17.85 -3.60 -2.14
N LEU A 147 -16.53 -3.69 -2.35
CA LEU A 147 -15.96 -4.04 -3.66
C LEU A 147 -16.33 -5.44 -4.10
N LYS A 148 -16.36 -6.39 -3.17
CA LYS A 148 -16.80 -7.77 -3.42
C LYS A 148 -18.26 -7.81 -3.89
N SER A 149 -19.14 -7.08 -3.22
CA SER A 149 -20.56 -6.99 -3.58
C SER A 149 -20.76 -6.39 -4.97
N TYR A 150 -20.07 -5.29 -5.31
CA TYR A 150 -20.11 -4.73 -6.66
C TYR A 150 -19.53 -5.66 -7.72
N ASN A 151 -18.40 -6.32 -7.43
CA ASN A 151 -17.81 -7.26 -8.39
C ASN A 151 -18.76 -8.44 -8.68
N LYS A 152 -19.47 -8.93 -7.68
CA LYS A 152 -20.47 -9.99 -7.85
C LYS A 152 -21.66 -9.51 -8.68
N LEU A 153 -22.13 -8.30 -8.42
CA LEU A 153 -23.17 -7.68 -9.25
C LEU A 153 -22.78 -7.61 -10.72
N PHE A 154 -21.55 -7.14 -11.01
CA PHE A 154 -21.08 -7.00 -12.39
C PHE A 154 -20.76 -8.32 -13.08
N LEU A 155 -20.39 -9.36 -12.31
CA LEU A 155 -20.07 -10.69 -12.84
C LEU A 155 -21.33 -11.51 -13.10
N ASP A 156 -22.24 -11.56 -12.13
CA ASP A 156 -23.37 -12.51 -12.08
C ASP A 156 -24.72 -11.81 -12.19
N GLY A 157 -24.79 -10.49 -12.13
CA GLY A 157 -26.05 -9.73 -12.09
C GLY A 157 -26.83 -9.90 -10.77
N ILE A 158 -26.19 -10.38 -9.70
CA ILE A 158 -26.83 -10.73 -8.44
C ILE A 158 -26.55 -9.65 -7.39
N ILE A 159 -27.62 -9.16 -6.75
CA ILE A 159 -27.52 -8.29 -5.57
C ILE A 159 -27.49 -9.21 -4.33
N GLU A 160 -26.41 -9.14 -3.56
CA GLU A 160 -26.33 -9.84 -2.28
C GLU A 160 -27.23 -9.16 -1.23
N SER A 161 -27.71 -9.95 -0.27
CA SER A 161 -28.46 -9.40 0.88
C SER A 161 -27.58 -8.39 1.63
N PRO A 162 -28.20 -7.29 2.13
CA PRO A 162 -27.46 -6.28 2.88
C PRO A 162 -26.67 -6.89 4.03
N ASN A 163 -25.38 -6.59 4.10
CA ASN A 163 -24.55 -7.02 5.23
C ASN A 163 -24.76 -6.03 6.39
N GLN A 164 -25.38 -6.48 7.46
CA GLN A 164 -25.70 -5.65 8.64
C GLN A 164 -24.44 -5.01 9.27
N ASN A 165 -23.28 -5.66 9.15
CA ASN A 165 -22.00 -5.14 9.66
C ASN A 165 -21.48 -3.91 8.89
N LEU A 166 -22.05 -3.61 7.73
CA LEU A 166 -21.70 -2.42 6.94
C LEU A 166 -22.53 -1.20 7.30
N GLY A 167 -23.54 -1.33 8.18
CA GLY A 167 -24.40 -0.24 8.58
C GLY A 167 -25.06 0.48 7.39
N LYS A 168 -25.05 1.81 7.40
CA LYS A 168 -25.64 2.63 6.33
C LYS A 168 -25.02 2.42 4.95
N ILE A 169 -23.76 2.04 4.87
CA ILE A 169 -23.08 1.74 3.58
C ILE A 169 -23.77 0.59 2.86
N SER A 170 -24.30 -0.39 3.60
CA SER A 170 -25.09 -1.48 3.02
C SER A 170 -26.35 -0.97 2.32
N LEU A 171 -27.08 -0.03 2.94
CA LEU A 171 -28.29 0.56 2.34
C LEU A 171 -27.96 1.35 1.08
N ILE A 172 -26.89 2.16 1.13
CA ILE A 172 -26.39 2.92 -0.02
C ILE A 172 -26.03 1.97 -1.16
N THR A 173 -25.22 0.96 -0.88
CA THR A 173 -24.78 -0.04 -1.86
C THR A 173 -25.97 -0.73 -2.50
N THR A 174 -26.96 -1.18 -1.70
CA THR A 174 -28.15 -1.86 -2.21
C THR A 174 -29.00 -0.94 -3.09
N ALA A 175 -29.19 0.32 -2.71
CA ALA A 175 -29.95 1.28 -3.52
C ALA A 175 -29.31 1.51 -4.89
N PHE A 176 -27.99 1.74 -4.94
CA PHE A 176 -27.25 1.92 -6.20
C PHE A 176 -27.17 0.64 -7.05
N GLN A 177 -27.07 -0.53 -6.45
CA GLN A 177 -27.08 -1.81 -7.17
C GLN A 177 -28.44 -2.07 -7.83
N ASN A 178 -29.54 -1.78 -7.12
CA ASN A 178 -30.89 -1.87 -7.71
C ASN A 178 -31.08 -0.86 -8.85
N CYS A 179 -30.55 0.36 -8.69
CA CYS A 179 -30.59 1.37 -9.75
C CYS A 179 -29.79 0.90 -10.99
N TYR A 180 -28.63 0.35 -10.81
CA TYR A 180 -27.80 -0.19 -11.91
C TYR A 180 -28.51 -1.30 -12.70
N LEU A 181 -29.26 -2.16 -12.04
CA LEU A 181 -30.04 -3.23 -12.67
C LEU A 181 -31.43 -2.77 -13.19
N ASN A 182 -31.77 -1.48 -13.11
CA ASN A 182 -33.10 -0.96 -13.43
C ASN A 182 -34.24 -1.72 -12.70
N SER A 183 -34.00 -2.11 -11.45
CA SER A 183 -34.96 -2.85 -10.64
C SER A 183 -36.18 -1.99 -10.28
N ASN A 184 -37.39 -2.59 -10.28
CA ASN A 184 -38.61 -1.95 -9.81
C ASN A 184 -38.55 -1.58 -8.31
N LYS A 185 -37.62 -2.13 -7.55
CA LYS A 185 -37.34 -1.84 -6.13
C LYS A 185 -36.49 -0.60 -5.93
N THR A 186 -35.91 -0.01 -6.98
CA THR A 186 -34.98 1.13 -6.87
C THR A 186 -35.59 2.27 -6.06
N ASN A 187 -36.78 2.70 -6.36
CA ASN A 187 -37.48 3.82 -5.66
C ASN A 187 -37.62 3.53 -4.16
N SER A 188 -38.11 2.34 -3.80
CA SER A 188 -38.30 1.97 -2.39
C SER A 188 -36.95 1.96 -1.61
N HIS A 189 -35.89 1.50 -2.22
CA HIS A 189 -34.56 1.51 -1.59
C HIS A 189 -34.01 2.93 -1.37
N PHE A 190 -34.21 3.85 -2.34
CA PHE A 190 -33.82 5.25 -2.16
C PHE A 190 -34.65 5.96 -1.12
N ILE A 191 -35.98 5.74 -1.08
CA ILE A 191 -36.87 6.29 -0.05
C ILE A 191 -36.43 5.81 1.35
N ASN A 192 -36.16 4.51 1.50
CA ASN A 192 -35.69 3.96 2.76
C ASN A 192 -34.33 4.56 3.18
N LEU A 193 -33.44 4.81 2.22
CA LEU A 193 -32.14 5.44 2.48
C LEU A 193 -32.32 6.88 2.99
N ILE A 194 -33.18 7.66 2.37
CA ILE A 194 -33.51 9.05 2.76
C ILE A 194 -34.12 9.07 4.16
N ASN A 195 -35.12 8.25 4.41
CA ASN A 195 -35.80 8.18 5.70
C ASN A 195 -34.85 7.72 6.83
N SER A 196 -33.88 6.84 6.51
CA SER A 196 -32.86 6.43 7.49
C SER A 196 -31.83 7.53 7.80
N ALA A 197 -31.72 8.54 6.92
CA ALA A 197 -30.80 9.67 7.08
C ALA A 197 -31.41 10.80 7.93
N GLU A 198 -32.72 11.00 7.91
CA GLU A 198 -33.39 12.12 8.58
C GLU A 198 -33.26 12.13 10.11
N GLY A 199 -32.88 11.01 10.74
CA GLY A 199 -32.68 10.90 12.19
C GLY A 199 -31.30 11.29 12.74
N ASN A 200 -30.31 11.65 11.92
CA ASN A 200 -28.91 11.72 12.36
C ASN A 200 -28.10 12.95 11.90
N TYR A 201 -28.73 13.97 11.35
CA TYR A 201 -28.06 15.27 11.13
C TYR A 201 -28.46 16.25 12.24
N SER A 202 -28.08 15.92 13.50
CA SER A 202 -27.89 17.00 14.48
C SER A 202 -26.62 17.73 14.09
N ARG A 203 -26.76 18.96 13.74
CA ARG A 203 -25.68 19.93 13.48
C ARG A 203 -24.80 20.14 14.70
#